data_0b3257843d987aad7cceb1f4631c3246
#
_entry.id   0b3257843d987aad7cceb1f4631c3246
#
_cell.length_a   1.000
_cell.length_b   1.000
_cell.length_c   1.000
_cell.angle_alpha   90.00
_cell.angle_beta   90.00
_cell.angle_gamma   90.00
#
_symmetry.space_group_name_H-M   'P 1'
#
loop_
_entity.id
_entity.type
_entity.pdbx_description
1 polymer ?
#
loop_
_entity_poly.entity_id
_entity_poly.type
_entity_poly.pdbx_seq_one_letter_code
_entity_poly.pdbx_strand_id
1 'polypeptide(L)'
;IVDADSVYVNGTFVGTVSYQYPPRIYTIPAGLLKVGKNTITIRLFSYGGFPHFVKEKPYKILFGKGQPEKGESEISLEGDWKYRLGAPMPAAPGQTAFHYKPVGLYNAMIAPLLNYTVSGVIWYQGESNVSRRNEYKDLLTEMIADWRQHWSRPDMPFYVIELADFLSPEDKGGRAAWAEFRKVQAEVANTNKN
;
A
#
# COMPACT_ATOMS: atom_id res chain seq x y z
N ILE A 1 0.25 -1.41 -13.21
CA ILE A 1 1.65 -1.15 -13.59
C ILE A 1 2.51 -1.27 -12.36
N VAL A 2 3.68 -1.89 -12.48
CA VAL A 2 4.70 -2.10 -11.46
C VAL A 2 6.06 -1.68 -12.04
N ASP A 3 6.89 -0.86 -11.41
CA ASP A 3 6.76 -0.19 -10.10
C ASP A 3 6.23 1.24 -10.23
N ALA A 4 7.03 2.16 -10.79
CA ALA A 4 6.68 3.57 -11.03
C ALA A 4 6.51 3.84 -12.53
N ASP A 5 5.76 4.86 -12.87
CA ASP A 5 5.55 5.24 -14.27
C ASP A 5 5.46 6.74 -14.48
N SER A 6 5.66 7.14 -15.74
CA SER A 6 5.33 8.46 -16.25
C SER A 6 4.67 8.31 -17.61
N VAL A 7 3.53 8.94 -17.80
CA VAL A 7 2.70 8.80 -19.00
C VAL A 7 2.74 10.06 -19.84
N TYR A 8 2.85 9.86 -21.13
CA TYR A 8 2.86 10.92 -22.14
C TYR A 8 1.84 10.59 -23.23
N VAL A 9 1.10 11.58 -23.65
CA VAL A 9 0.20 11.50 -24.82
C VAL A 9 0.69 12.47 -25.88
N ASN A 10 0.93 11.98 -27.09
CA ASN A 10 1.49 12.78 -28.19
C ASN A 10 2.76 13.57 -27.81
N GLY A 11 3.58 13.01 -26.93
CA GLY A 11 4.80 13.63 -26.43
C GLY A 11 4.61 14.58 -25.25
N THR A 12 3.37 14.93 -24.89
CA THR A 12 3.08 15.78 -23.73
C THR A 12 2.89 14.95 -22.47
N PHE A 13 3.57 15.31 -21.40
CA PHE A 13 3.44 14.66 -20.09
C PHE A 13 2.01 14.85 -19.53
N VAL A 14 1.40 13.78 -19.06
CA VAL A 14 0.05 13.78 -18.48
C VAL A 14 -0.03 13.32 -17.03
N GLY A 15 0.98 12.61 -16.54
CA GLY A 15 0.99 12.21 -15.13
C GLY A 15 2.05 11.17 -14.79
N THR A 16 2.23 10.94 -13.50
CA THR A 16 3.19 9.98 -12.93
C THR A 16 2.69 9.41 -11.63
N VAL A 17 3.07 8.16 -11.34
CA VAL A 17 2.91 7.53 -10.03
C VAL A 17 4.23 6.89 -9.66
N SER A 18 4.72 7.17 -8.45
CA SER A 18 6.08 6.85 -8.02
C SER A 18 6.23 5.44 -7.41
N TYR A 19 5.15 4.70 -7.19
CA TYR A 19 5.22 3.34 -6.65
C TYR A 19 3.99 2.50 -7.02
N GLN A 20 4.02 1.20 -6.75
CA GLN A 20 3.15 0.20 -7.37
C GLN A 20 1.66 0.24 -6.98
N TYR A 21 1.28 0.75 -5.80
CA TYR A 21 -0.08 0.58 -5.28
C TYR A 21 -1.13 1.55 -5.79
N PRO A 22 -0.88 2.85 -5.96
CA PRO A 22 -1.93 3.78 -6.38
C PRO A 22 -2.51 3.45 -7.75
N PRO A 23 -3.81 3.66 -7.96
CA PRO A 23 -4.43 3.59 -9.28
C PRO A 23 -3.76 4.56 -10.26
N ARG A 24 -3.58 4.13 -11.52
CA ARG A 24 -3.06 4.96 -12.61
C ARG A 24 -4.21 5.63 -13.33
N ILE A 25 -4.65 6.75 -12.80
CA ILE A 25 -5.72 7.55 -13.38
C ILE A 25 -5.13 8.91 -13.74
N TYR A 26 -5.02 9.18 -15.03
CA TYR A 26 -4.40 10.40 -15.56
C TYR A 26 -5.40 11.16 -16.40
N THR A 27 -5.52 12.46 -16.16
CA THR A 27 -6.37 13.34 -16.97
C THR A 27 -5.60 13.78 -18.21
N ILE A 28 -6.14 13.47 -19.38
CA ILE A 28 -5.61 13.94 -20.65
C ILE A 28 -6.22 15.34 -20.92
N PRO A 29 -5.39 16.40 -21.06
CA PRO A 29 -5.88 17.73 -21.35
C PRO A 29 -6.72 17.79 -22.64
N ALA A 30 -7.75 18.62 -22.62
CA ALA A 30 -8.58 18.83 -23.82
C ALA A 30 -7.71 19.32 -25.01
N GLY A 31 -8.01 18.82 -26.20
CA GLY A 31 -7.29 19.13 -27.42
C GLY A 31 -5.95 18.40 -27.63
N LEU A 32 -5.50 17.60 -26.64
CA LEU A 32 -4.26 16.83 -26.79
C LEU A 32 -4.44 15.60 -27.68
N LEU A 33 -5.60 14.96 -27.62
CA LEU A 33 -5.97 13.89 -28.55
C LEU A 33 -6.40 14.46 -29.90
N LYS A 34 -5.96 13.81 -30.97
CA LYS A 34 -6.22 14.22 -32.36
C LYS A 34 -7.11 13.18 -33.02
N VAL A 35 -7.81 13.59 -34.07
CA VAL A 35 -8.48 12.65 -34.97
C VAL A 35 -7.42 11.79 -35.66
N GLY A 36 -7.63 10.48 -35.69
CA GLY A 36 -6.70 9.52 -36.28
C GLY A 36 -5.65 9.04 -35.26
N LYS A 37 -4.39 8.98 -35.67
CA LYS A 37 -3.31 8.34 -34.91
C LYS A 37 -2.87 9.20 -33.72
N ASN A 38 -2.92 8.60 -32.53
CA ASN A 38 -2.34 9.16 -31.31
C ASN A 38 -1.26 8.20 -30.78
N THR A 39 -0.32 8.74 -30.02
CA THR A 39 0.75 7.96 -29.39
C THR A 39 0.66 8.11 -27.88
N ILE A 40 0.56 6.98 -27.19
CA ILE A 40 0.70 6.91 -25.73
C ILE A 40 2.06 6.29 -25.44
N THR A 41 2.87 7.01 -24.65
CA THR A 41 4.17 6.53 -24.21
C THR A 41 4.15 6.40 -22.68
N ILE A 42 4.47 5.22 -22.18
CA ILE A 42 4.59 4.96 -20.76
C ILE A 42 6.06 4.66 -20.46
N ARG A 43 6.69 5.53 -19.69
CA ARG A 43 8.03 5.30 -19.18
C ARG A 43 7.91 4.57 -17.84
N LEU A 44 8.40 3.34 -17.80
CA LEU A 44 8.41 2.52 -16.59
C LEU A 44 9.78 2.64 -15.89
N PHE A 45 9.74 2.74 -14.58
CA PHE A 45 10.89 2.61 -13.71
C PHE A 45 10.74 1.36 -12.87
N SER A 46 11.78 0.53 -12.84
CA SER A 46 11.88 -0.59 -11.93
C SER A 46 12.96 -0.32 -10.90
N TYR A 47 12.61 -0.49 -9.65
CA TYR A 47 13.54 -0.38 -8.53
C TYR A 47 14.24 -1.71 -8.21
N GLY A 48 13.81 -2.76 -8.85
CA GLY A 48 14.29 -4.13 -8.72
C GLY A 48 13.18 -5.08 -9.14
N GLY A 49 13.51 -6.18 -9.81
CA GLY A 49 12.51 -7.09 -10.33
C GLY A 49 12.10 -6.78 -11.78
N PHE A 50 10.94 -7.21 -12.18
CA PHE A 50 10.46 -7.15 -13.57
C PHE A 50 9.27 -6.20 -13.69
N PRO A 51 9.41 -5.02 -14.32
CA PRO A 51 8.31 -4.11 -14.51
C PRO A 51 7.29 -4.70 -15.48
N HIS A 52 6.01 -4.66 -15.14
CA HIS A 52 4.96 -5.25 -15.96
C HIS A 52 3.62 -4.54 -15.82
N PHE A 53 2.74 -4.76 -16.80
CA PHE A 53 1.33 -4.45 -16.67
C PHE A 53 0.64 -5.54 -15.87
N VAL A 54 -0.12 -5.16 -14.85
CA VAL A 54 -0.89 -6.11 -14.05
C VAL A 54 -2.06 -6.61 -14.87
N LYS A 55 -2.16 -7.91 -15.08
CA LYS A 55 -3.33 -8.52 -15.74
C LYS A 55 -4.60 -8.18 -14.96
N GLU A 56 -5.75 -8.28 -15.63
CA GLU A 56 -7.07 -8.11 -15.01
C GLU A 56 -7.37 -6.69 -14.50
N LYS A 57 -6.53 -5.71 -14.81
CA LYS A 57 -6.81 -4.30 -14.58
C LYS A 57 -7.25 -3.64 -15.88
N PRO A 58 -8.22 -2.70 -15.83
CA PRO A 58 -8.67 -2.01 -17.02
C PRO A 58 -7.59 -1.08 -17.56
N TYR A 59 -7.31 -1.19 -18.85
CA TYR A 59 -6.43 -0.29 -19.58
C TYR A 59 -7.25 0.39 -20.68
N LYS A 60 -7.69 1.63 -20.42
CA LYS A 60 -8.61 2.32 -21.32
C LYS A 60 -8.54 3.84 -21.19
N ILE A 61 -8.98 4.54 -22.22
CA ILE A 61 -9.28 5.97 -22.17
C ILE A 61 -10.79 6.11 -22.00
N LEU A 62 -11.20 6.97 -21.09
CA LEU A 62 -12.59 7.34 -20.86
C LEU A 62 -12.82 8.77 -21.33
N PHE A 63 -13.93 9.01 -22.00
CA PHE A 63 -14.36 10.33 -22.41
C PHE A 63 -15.48 10.80 -21.50
N GLY A 64 -15.29 11.90 -20.78
CA GLY A 64 -16.27 12.44 -19.82
C GLY A 64 -15.63 13.29 -18.72
N LYS A 65 -16.44 13.79 -17.82
CA LYS A 65 -15.99 14.50 -16.62
C LYS A 65 -16.13 13.59 -15.40
N GLY A 66 -15.03 13.07 -14.89
CA GLY A 66 -15.05 12.36 -13.61
C GLY A 66 -15.00 10.83 -13.70
N GLN A 67 -15.57 10.16 -12.69
CA GLN A 67 -15.70 8.70 -12.68
C GLN A 67 -16.61 8.23 -13.81
N PRO A 68 -16.29 7.11 -14.49
CA PRO A 68 -17.09 6.65 -15.63
C PRO A 68 -18.51 6.30 -15.17
N GLU A 69 -19.47 7.04 -15.66
CA GLU A 69 -20.88 6.66 -15.55
C GLU A 69 -21.22 5.62 -16.64
N LYS A 70 -22.28 4.83 -16.38
CA LYS A 70 -22.71 3.79 -17.31
C LYS A 70 -23.14 4.43 -18.65
N GLY A 71 -22.36 4.19 -19.71
CA GLY A 71 -22.64 4.69 -21.07
C GLY A 71 -21.65 5.72 -21.62
N GLU A 72 -20.58 6.05 -20.91
CA GLU A 72 -19.50 6.89 -21.46
C GLU A 72 -18.72 6.13 -22.54
N SER A 73 -18.32 6.88 -23.59
CA SER A 73 -17.49 6.34 -24.65
C SER A 73 -16.09 6.01 -24.13
N GLU A 74 -15.60 4.81 -24.44
CA GLU A 74 -14.27 4.37 -24.05
C GLU A 74 -13.46 3.85 -25.22
N ILE A 75 -12.15 3.93 -25.12
CA ILE A 75 -11.19 3.28 -26.02
C ILE A 75 -10.36 2.32 -25.19
N SER A 76 -10.43 1.02 -25.52
CA SER A 76 -9.53 0.02 -24.93
C SER A 76 -8.09 0.28 -25.36
N LEU A 77 -7.18 0.15 -24.41
CA LEU A 77 -5.73 0.16 -24.65
C LEU A 77 -5.13 -1.24 -24.51
N GLU A 78 -5.95 -2.25 -24.39
CA GLU A 78 -5.52 -3.65 -24.41
C GLU A 78 -5.03 -4.03 -25.81
N GLY A 79 -3.97 -4.85 -25.86
CA GLY A 79 -3.38 -5.30 -27.09
C GLY A 79 -1.86 -5.29 -27.07
N ASP A 80 -1.26 -5.27 -28.25
CA ASP A 80 0.19 -5.33 -28.42
C ASP A 80 0.85 -3.97 -28.19
N TRP A 81 1.75 -3.90 -27.23
CA TRP A 81 2.58 -2.73 -26.95
C TRP A 81 4.00 -2.94 -27.46
N LYS A 82 4.55 -1.92 -28.10
CA LYS A 82 5.98 -1.90 -28.44
C LYS A 82 6.78 -1.37 -27.25
N TYR A 83 7.92 -1.97 -26.96
CA TYR A 83 8.81 -1.49 -25.90
C TYR A 83 10.25 -1.36 -26.39
N ARG A 84 11.01 -0.56 -25.67
CA ARG A 84 12.46 -0.51 -25.80
C ARG A 84 13.07 -0.24 -24.42
N LEU A 85 14.27 -0.73 -24.22
CA LEU A 85 15.07 -0.35 -23.04
C LEU A 85 15.44 1.13 -23.17
N GLY A 86 15.11 1.93 -22.15
CA GLY A 86 15.46 3.36 -22.07
C GLY A 86 16.90 3.54 -21.66
N ALA A 87 17.20 3.24 -20.40
CA ALA A 87 18.54 3.26 -19.85
C ALA A 87 18.73 2.12 -18.84
N PRO A 88 19.76 1.27 -18.97
CA PRO A 88 20.17 0.39 -17.88
C PRO A 88 20.79 1.24 -16.77
N MET A 89 20.33 1.02 -15.54
CA MET A 89 20.87 1.68 -14.37
C MET A 89 21.54 0.65 -13.47
N PRO A 90 22.62 0.98 -12.77
CA PRO A 90 23.11 0.12 -11.71
C PRO A 90 22.01 -0.11 -10.67
N ALA A 91 22.08 -1.25 -9.97
CA ALA A 91 21.13 -1.51 -8.88
C ALA A 91 21.17 -0.36 -7.87
N ALA A 92 20.00 0.10 -7.46
CA ALA A 92 19.92 1.12 -6.43
C ALA A 92 20.61 0.61 -5.14
N PRO A 93 21.33 1.47 -4.41
CA PRO A 93 21.83 1.10 -3.09
C PRO A 93 20.69 0.61 -2.22
N GLY A 94 20.95 -0.38 -1.37
CA GLY A 94 19.95 -0.88 -0.42
C GLY A 94 19.38 0.28 0.41
N GLN A 95 18.08 0.33 0.52
CA GLN A 95 17.43 1.38 1.31
C GLN A 95 17.77 1.21 2.79
N THR A 96 18.21 2.28 3.43
CA THR A 96 18.31 2.32 4.89
C THR A 96 16.91 2.55 5.45
N ALA A 97 16.31 1.51 5.98
CA ALA A 97 15.01 1.58 6.60
C ALA A 97 15.10 2.13 8.02
N PHE A 98 15.09 3.45 8.17
CA PHE A 98 15.17 4.12 9.48
C PHE A 98 14.03 3.72 10.43
N HIS A 99 12.87 3.37 9.91
CA HIS A 99 11.73 2.90 10.68
C HIS A 99 11.95 1.51 11.33
N TYR A 100 12.98 0.77 10.92
CA TYR A 100 13.37 -0.47 11.60
C TYR A 100 14.42 -0.27 12.71
N LYS A 101 14.89 0.97 12.88
CA LYS A 101 15.79 1.26 14.01
C LYS A 101 15.01 1.34 15.32
N PRO A 102 15.59 0.86 16.44
CA PRO A 102 14.94 0.94 17.74
C PRO A 102 14.45 2.36 18.04
N VAL A 103 13.26 2.45 18.62
CA VAL A 103 12.54 3.69 19.01
C VAL A 103 12.32 4.74 17.91
N GLY A 104 12.75 4.49 16.69
CA GLY A 104 12.63 5.46 15.59
C GLY A 104 11.18 5.87 15.31
N LEU A 105 10.30 4.89 15.15
CA LEU A 105 8.87 5.14 14.92
C LEU A 105 8.20 5.79 16.15
N TYR A 106 8.52 5.34 17.34
CA TYR A 106 8.00 5.93 18.56
C TYR A 106 8.36 7.41 18.65
N ASN A 107 9.64 7.75 18.55
CA ASN A 107 10.11 9.14 18.66
C ASN A 107 9.55 10.06 17.59
N ALA A 108 9.37 9.56 16.36
CA ALA A 108 8.89 10.38 15.25
C ALA A 108 7.37 10.48 15.16
N MET A 109 6.63 9.46 15.60
CA MET A 109 5.20 9.34 15.32
C MET A 109 4.33 9.28 16.58
N ILE A 110 4.81 8.74 17.68
CA ILE A 110 4.03 8.57 18.91
C ILE A 110 4.35 9.65 19.93
N ALA A 111 5.62 9.85 20.25
CA ALA A 111 6.04 10.82 21.26
C ALA A 111 5.49 12.25 21.01
N PRO A 112 5.44 12.78 19.78
CA PRO A 112 4.83 14.08 19.51
C PRO A 112 3.32 14.16 19.80
N LEU A 113 2.62 13.01 19.84
CA LEU A 113 1.19 12.95 20.07
C LEU A 113 0.80 12.86 21.55
N LEU A 114 1.75 12.66 22.45
CA LEU A 114 1.46 12.48 23.88
C LEU A 114 0.79 13.68 24.53
N ASN A 115 0.90 14.87 23.94
CA ASN A 115 0.20 16.08 24.38
C ASN A 115 -1.29 16.13 24.00
N TYR A 116 -1.74 15.23 23.12
CA TYR A 116 -3.14 15.16 22.72
C TYR A 116 -3.90 14.17 23.59
N THR A 117 -5.08 14.56 24.04
CA THR A 117 -5.98 13.65 24.71
C THR A 117 -6.62 12.71 23.67
N VAL A 118 -6.48 11.41 23.88
CA VAL A 118 -7.08 10.38 23.05
C VAL A 118 -8.10 9.57 23.84
N SER A 119 -9.22 9.20 23.25
CA SER A 119 -10.26 8.39 23.91
C SER A 119 -9.88 6.91 23.97
N GLY A 120 -9.04 6.45 23.06
CA GLY A 120 -8.59 5.07 22.97
C GLY A 120 -7.82 4.83 21.67
N VAL A 121 -7.41 3.59 21.44
CA VAL A 121 -6.62 3.17 20.30
C VAL A 121 -7.38 2.11 19.51
N ILE A 122 -7.46 2.27 18.20
CA ILE A 122 -7.87 1.21 17.27
C ILE A 122 -6.59 0.66 16.64
N TRP A 123 -6.25 -0.60 16.96
CA TRP A 123 -5.02 -1.24 16.54
C TRP A 123 -5.28 -2.24 15.42
N TYR A 124 -4.88 -1.91 14.21
CA TYR A 124 -4.95 -2.77 13.04
C TYR A 124 -3.56 -2.93 12.43
N GLN A 125 -2.83 -3.96 12.82
CA GLN A 125 -1.45 -4.22 12.41
C GLN A 125 -1.09 -5.68 12.69
N GLY A 126 -0.10 -6.23 11.99
CA GLY A 126 0.49 -7.51 12.35
C GLY A 126 0.96 -8.35 11.16
N GLU A 127 0.76 -7.91 9.91
CA GLU A 127 1.04 -8.65 8.69
C GLU A 127 2.49 -9.17 8.65
N SER A 128 3.46 -8.31 8.97
CA SER A 128 4.88 -8.68 9.02
C SER A 128 5.24 -9.53 10.24
N ASN A 129 4.34 -9.66 11.20
CA ASN A 129 4.55 -10.44 12.42
C ASN A 129 4.00 -11.88 12.33
N VAL A 130 3.25 -12.22 11.29
CA VAL A 130 2.64 -13.56 11.11
C VAL A 130 3.69 -14.67 11.21
N SER A 131 4.87 -14.50 10.63
CA SER A 131 5.98 -15.46 10.73
C SER A 131 6.65 -15.49 12.11
N ARG A 132 6.44 -14.48 12.95
CA ARG A 132 7.00 -14.32 14.30
C ARG A 132 5.90 -14.19 15.36
N ARG A 133 4.78 -14.83 15.15
CA ARG A 133 3.60 -14.74 16.01
C ARG A 133 3.84 -15.07 17.48
N ASN A 134 4.84 -15.89 17.77
CA ASN A 134 5.19 -16.28 19.15
C ASN A 134 5.68 -15.09 19.99
N GLU A 135 6.28 -14.09 19.36
CA GLU A 135 6.76 -12.85 20.03
C GLU A 135 5.66 -11.79 20.09
N TYR A 136 4.66 -11.86 19.22
CA TYR A 136 3.69 -10.79 19.03
C TYR A 136 2.82 -10.53 20.25
N LYS A 137 2.46 -11.60 20.97
CA LYS A 137 1.66 -11.49 22.18
C LYS A 137 2.33 -10.58 23.22
N ASP A 138 3.59 -10.85 23.51
CA ASP A 138 4.35 -10.10 24.50
C ASP A 138 4.59 -8.68 24.01
N LEU A 139 5.04 -8.51 22.78
CA LEU A 139 5.28 -7.20 22.17
C LEU A 139 4.03 -6.30 22.16
N LEU A 140 2.87 -6.83 21.79
CA LEU A 140 1.63 -6.05 21.79
C LEU A 140 1.16 -5.74 23.20
N THR A 141 1.30 -6.69 24.13
CA THR A 141 0.94 -6.48 25.53
C THR A 141 1.81 -5.39 26.15
N GLU A 142 3.12 -5.44 25.94
CA GLU A 142 4.05 -4.43 26.45
C GLU A 142 3.79 -3.05 25.80
N MET A 143 3.53 -3.01 24.51
CA MET A 143 3.17 -1.75 23.83
C MET A 143 1.90 -1.12 24.40
N ILE A 144 0.86 -1.91 24.68
CA ILE A 144 -0.36 -1.43 25.32
C ILE A 144 -0.06 -0.84 26.70
N ALA A 145 0.73 -1.52 27.50
CA ALA A 145 1.13 -1.06 28.83
C ALA A 145 1.95 0.24 28.76
N ASP A 146 2.93 0.29 27.86
CA ASP A 146 3.79 1.44 27.62
C ASP A 146 2.97 2.68 27.19
N TRP A 147 2.06 2.53 26.24
CA TRP A 147 1.22 3.65 25.80
C TRP A 147 0.27 4.13 26.90
N ARG A 148 -0.34 3.23 27.66
CA ARG A 148 -1.15 3.58 28.83
C ARG A 148 -0.35 4.39 29.85
N GLN A 149 0.88 4.02 30.11
CA GLN A 149 1.79 4.74 31.00
C GLN A 149 2.12 6.13 30.44
N HIS A 150 2.52 6.25 29.19
CA HIS A 150 2.91 7.52 28.60
C HIS A 150 1.76 8.53 28.48
N TRP A 151 0.52 8.06 28.21
CA TRP A 151 -0.67 8.91 28.28
C TRP A 151 -1.22 9.12 29.70
N SER A 152 -0.59 8.52 30.72
CA SER A 152 -1.11 8.52 32.11
C SER A 152 -2.58 8.04 32.17
N ARG A 153 -2.94 7.07 31.34
CA ARG A 153 -4.28 6.50 31.21
C ARG A 153 -4.23 4.97 31.30
N PRO A 154 -4.15 4.43 32.53
CA PRO A 154 -4.08 2.98 32.75
C PRO A 154 -5.32 2.23 32.22
N ASP A 155 -6.44 2.94 32.10
CA ASP A 155 -7.73 2.46 31.60
C ASP A 155 -7.96 2.71 30.11
N MET A 156 -6.98 3.25 29.38
CA MET A 156 -7.15 3.58 27.96
C MET A 156 -7.53 2.33 27.15
N PRO A 157 -8.69 2.33 26.45
CA PRO A 157 -9.13 1.18 25.70
C PRO A 157 -8.30 0.96 24.44
N PHE A 158 -8.02 -0.32 24.16
CA PHE A 158 -7.41 -0.78 22.91
C PHE A 158 -8.37 -1.72 22.20
N TYR A 159 -8.80 -1.34 21.01
CA TYR A 159 -9.61 -2.16 20.13
C TYR A 159 -8.69 -2.85 19.13
N VAL A 160 -8.31 -4.08 19.43
CA VAL A 160 -7.46 -4.88 18.53
C VAL A 160 -8.33 -5.45 17.41
N ILE A 161 -8.04 -5.04 16.18
CA ILE A 161 -8.72 -5.53 14.99
C ILE A 161 -7.95 -6.72 14.45
N GLU A 162 -8.60 -7.86 14.30
CA GLU A 162 -8.02 -9.04 13.67
C GLU A 162 -7.68 -8.77 12.19
N LEU A 163 -6.54 -9.27 11.74
CA LEU A 163 -6.15 -9.15 10.34
C LEU A 163 -7.20 -9.79 9.43
N ALA A 164 -7.55 -9.08 8.36
CA ALA A 164 -8.38 -9.61 7.29
C ALA A 164 -7.71 -10.79 6.59
N ASP A 165 -8.50 -11.64 5.96
CA ASP A 165 -7.98 -12.71 5.11
C ASP A 165 -7.31 -12.10 3.87
N PHE A 166 -6.06 -12.50 3.59
CA PHE A 166 -5.23 -11.85 2.59
C PHE A 166 -4.69 -12.80 1.51
N LEU A 167 -4.45 -14.06 1.86
CA LEU A 167 -3.76 -15.01 0.99
C LEU A 167 -4.72 -15.78 0.08
N SER A 168 -4.21 -16.22 -1.06
CA SER A 168 -5.01 -17.02 -2.00
C SER A 168 -5.50 -18.32 -1.38
N PRO A 169 -6.64 -18.87 -1.85
CA PRO A 169 -7.17 -20.15 -1.35
C PRO A 169 -6.20 -21.33 -1.48
N GLU A 170 -5.26 -21.25 -2.44
CA GLU A 170 -4.27 -22.29 -2.72
C GLU A 170 -3.13 -22.29 -1.69
N ASP A 171 -2.85 -21.16 -1.05
CA ASP A 171 -1.80 -21.05 -0.03
C ASP A 171 -2.31 -21.51 1.35
N LYS A 172 -2.50 -22.83 1.48
CA LYS A 172 -3.01 -23.44 2.71
C LYS A 172 -2.09 -23.20 3.92
N GLY A 173 -0.77 -23.22 3.72
CA GLY A 173 0.21 -23.02 4.80
C GLY A 173 0.21 -21.60 5.33
N GLY A 174 0.24 -20.63 4.43
CA GLY A 174 0.15 -19.23 4.79
C GLY A 174 -1.17 -18.86 5.46
N ARG A 175 -2.29 -19.37 4.94
CA ARG A 175 -3.62 -19.17 5.56
C ARG A 175 -3.72 -19.75 6.96
N ALA A 176 -3.13 -20.94 7.21
CA ALA A 176 -3.07 -21.52 8.55
C ALA A 176 -2.25 -20.63 9.50
N ALA A 177 -1.08 -20.15 9.07
CA ALA A 177 -0.27 -19.23 9.88
C ALA A 177 -1.01 -17.93 10.19
N TRP A 178 -1.77 -17.41 9.22
CA TRP A 178 -2.60 -16.22 9.38
C TRP A 178 -3.74 -16.43 10.39
N ALA A 179 -4.39 -17.59 10.33
CA ALA A 179 -5.42 -17.95 11.29
C ALA A 179 -4.88 -18.09 12.72
N GLU A 180 -3.71 -18.70 12.88
CA GLU A 180 -3.03 -18.79 14.17
C GLU A 180 -2.64 -17.41 14.71
N PHE A 181 -2.20 -16.51 13.84
CA PHE A 181 -1.89 -15.14 14.24
C PHE A 181 -3.12 -14.39 14.76
N ARG A 182 -4.28 -14.52 14.10
CA ARG A 182 -5.55 -13.94 14.59
C ARG A 182 -5.93 -14.43 15.98
N LYS A 183 -5.69 -15.72 16.29
CA LYS A 183 -5.89 -16.22 17.66
C LYS A 183 -5.03 -15.50 18.69
N VAL A 184 -3.78 -15.20 18.34
CA VAL A 184 -2.89 -14.43 19.21
C VAL A 184 -3.42 -13.01 19.42
N GLN A 185 -3.93 -12.35 18.35
CA GLN A 185 -4.56 -11.03 18.48
C GLN A 185 -5.78 -11.06 19.41
N ALA A 186 -6.67 -12.05 19.25
CA ALA A 186 -7.83 -12.25 20.12
C ALA A 186 -7.42 -12.54 21.57
N GLU A 187 -6.37 -13.31 21.78
CA GLU A 187 -5.84 -13.61 23.11
C GLU A 187 -5.35 -12.34 23.81
N VAL A 188 -4.58 -11.49 23.14
CA VAL A 188 -4.11 -10.21 23.68
C VAL A 188 -5.30 -9.31 24.05
N ALA A 189 -6.29 -9.20 23.15
CA ALA A 189 -7.49 -8.40 23.41
C ALA A 189 -8.26 -8.89 24.65
N ASN A 190 -8.34 -10.20 24.86
CA ASN A 190 -9.05 -10.81 26.01
C ASN A 190 -8.28 -10.72 27.33
N THR A 191 -6.94 -10.68 27.28
CA THR A 191 -6.11 -10.64 28.50
C THR A 191 -5.79 -9.23 28.97
N ASN A 192 -5.77 -8.23 28.06
CA ASN A 192 -5.50 -6.83 28.39
C ASN A 192 -6.77 -6.02 28.62
N LYS A 193 -7.69 -6.53 29.42
CA LYS A 193 -8.95 -5.84 29.74
C LYS A 193 -8.69 -4.47 30.40
N ASN A 194 -9.59 -3.55 30.12
CA ASN A 194 -9.68 -2.26 30.80
C ASN A 194 -10.41 -2.42 32.13
#